data_71ee4d1fcaee5e0d5be70a5e00e662af
#
_entry.id   71ee4d1fcaee5e0d5be70a5e00e662af
#
_cell.length_a   1.000
_cell.length_b   1.000
_cell.length_c   1.000
_cell.angle_alpha   90.00
_cell.angle_beta   90.00
_cell.angle_gamma   90.00
#
_symmetry.space_group_name_H-M   'P 1'
#
loop_
_entity.id
_entity.type
_entity.pdbx_description
1 polymer ?
#
loop_
_entity_poly.entity_id
_entity_poly.type
_entity_poly.pdbx_seq_one_letter_code
_entity_poly.pdbx_strand_id
1 'polypeptide(L)'
;LLDNQIRDGVAGYQVLTPLVLADDHRRLLVNRGWVAGDLDRRVLPDVAVDGAQRDIDGRIEHLPRPGIRLGSGPASTTAATERLAVVVYPTSQELSVLLGEPLLDYELLLDDAAPDGFVRDWRAPGLAIERHLAYAGQWFLLGLGSFGAGIVIALRSWLPRRVRRADGGGA
;
A
#
# COMPACT_ATOMS: atom_id res chain seq x y z
N LEU A 1 10.21 6.15 -13.34
CA LEU A 1 9.19 6.66 -12.43
C LEU A 1 8.06 5.64 -12.32
N LEU A 2 7.70 5.26 -11.11
CA LEU A 2 6.53 4.43 -10.84
C LEU A 2 5.33 5.35 -10.60
N ASP A 3 4.36 5.31 -11.50
CA ASP A 3 3.16 6.15 -11.49
C ASP A 3 2.08 5.65 -10.52
N ASN A 4 1.01 6.41 -10.39
CA ASN A 4 -0.15 6.13 -9.57
C ASN A 4 0.15 6.04 -8.06
N GLN A 5 1.07 6.88 -7.59
CA GLN A 5 1.44 6.99 -6.18
C GLN A 5 0.79 8.24 -5.58
N ILE A 6 -0.24 8.02 -4.76
CA ILE A 6 -0.98 9.12 -4.11
C ILE A 6 -0.47 9.27 -2.67
N ARG A 7 -0.07 10.50 -2.31
CA ARG A 7 0.33 10.87 -0.96
C ARG A 7 -0.42 12.14 -0.53
N ASP A 8 -1.11 12.07 0.59
CA ASP A 8 -1.89 13.19 1.16
C ASP A 8 -2.84 13.87 0.14
N GLY A 9 -3.44 13.04 -0.75
CA GLY A 9 -4.35 13.50 -1.80
C GLY A 9 -3.65 14.06 -3.05
N VAL A 10 -2.32 14.11 -3.09
CA VAL A 10 -1.54 14.56 -4.24
C VAL A 10 -1.05 13.37 -5.03
N ALA A 11 -1.29 13.37 -6.34
CA ALA A 11 -0.76 12.36 -7.25
C ALA A 11 0.73 12.61 -7.53
N GLY A 12 1.52 11.56 -7.57
CA GLY A 12 2.96 11.66 -7.79
C GLY A 12 3.55 10.34 -8.26
N TYR A 13 4.86 10.24 -8.12
CA TYR A 13 5.66 9.12 -8.57
C TYR A 13 6.58 8.62 -7.48
N GLN A 14 6.85 7.32 -7.43
CA GLN A 14 8.07 6.82 -6.79
C GLN A 14 9.23 6.81 -7.77
N VAL A 15 10.38 7.25 -7.31
CA VAL A 15 11.58 7.39 -8.13
C VAL A 15 12.44 6.15 -7.96
N LEU A 16 12.45 5.31 -9.00
CA LEU A 16 13.27 4.10 -9.07
C LEU A 16 14.49 4.38 -9.95
N THR A 17 15.68 4.21 -9.39
CA THR A 17 16.95 4.43 -10.09
C THR A 17 17.77 3.14 -10.10
N PRO A 18 18.19 2.63 -11.26
CA PRO A 18 19.04 1.46 -11.30
C PRO A 18 20.45 1.78 -10.77
N LEU A 19 20.92 0.94 -9.86
CA LEU A 19 22.27 0.95 -9.29
C LEU A 19 23.03 -0.28 -9.76
N VAL A 20 24.25 -0.10 -10.22
CA VAL A 20 25.17 -1.20 -10.54
C VAL A 20 25.97 -1.57 -9.29
N LEU A 21 25.85 -2.80 -8.84
CA LEU A 21 26.60 -3.30 -7.69
C LEU A 21 28.08 -3.49 -8.05
N ALA A 22 28.97 -3.08 -7.14
CA ALA A 22 30.40 -3.11 -7.38
C ALA A 22 30.96 -4.54 -7.51
N ASP A 23 30.41 -5.50 -6.75
CA ASP A 23 30.95 -6.84 -6.61
C ASP A 23 30.73 -7.73 -7.84
N ASP A 24 29.53 -7.67 -8.42
CA ASP A 24 29.11 -8.62 -9.47
C ASP A 24 28.44 -7.95 -10.67
N HIS A 25 28.43 -6.62 -10.71
CA HIS A 25 27.85 -5.81 -11.78
C HIS A 25 26.35 -6.06 -12.02
N ARG A 26 25.66 -6.76 -11.11
CA ARG A 26 24.21 -6.88 -11.16
C ARG A 26 23.56 -5.54 -10.87
N ARG A 27 22.34 -5.38 -11.34
CA ARG A 27 21.58 -4.13 -11.12
C ARG A 27 20.48 -4.34 -10.10
N LEU A 28 20.43 -3.42 -9.17
CA LEU A 28 19.41 -3.29 -8.15
C LEU A 28 18.64 -1.99 -8.37
N LEU A 29 17.33 -2.00 -8.24
CA LEU A 29 16.57 -0.76 -8.22
C LEU A 29 16.67 -0.10 -6.84
N VAL A 30 17.03 1.15 -6.81
CA VAL A 30 16.98 1.99 -5.61
C VAL A 30 15.73 2.85 -5.67
N ASN A 31 14.83 2.65 -4.74
CA ASN A 31 13.68 3.51 -4.54
C ASN A 31 14.11 4.71 -3.71
N ARG A 32 14.18 5.86 -4.37
CA ARG A 32 14.66 7.12 -3.78
C ARG A 32 13.56 7.91 -3.07
N GLY A 33 12.34 7.40 -3.07
CA GLY A 33 11.19 8.03 -2.44
C GLY A 33 10.19 8.62 -3.42
N TRP A 34 9.20 9.31 -2.86
CA TRP A 34 8.08 9.89 -3.60
C TRP A 34 8.34 11.36 -3.95
N VAL A 35 7.93 11.72 -5.17
CA VAL A 35 7.94 13.11 -5.67
C VAL A 35 6.56 13.45 -6.21
N ALA A 36 6.10 14.68 -5.98
CA ALA A 36 4.83 15.15 -6.53
C ALA A 36 4.89 15.23 -8.06
N GLY A 37 3.82 14.81 -8.71
CA GLY A 37 3.62 15.04 -10.13
C GLY A 37 3.13 16.46 -10.41
N ASP A 38 3.42 16.97 -11.61
CA ASP A 38 2.82 18.21 -12.10
C ASP A 38 1.35 17.99 -12.45
N LEU A 39 0.54 19.06 -12.43
CA LEU A 39 -0.84 19.04 -12.92
C LEU A 39 -0.88 18.69 -14.43
N ASP A 40 0.09 19.19 -15.19
CA ASP A 40 0.33 18.69 -16.53
C ASP A 40 1.22 17.44 -16.48
N ARG A 41 0.61 16.28 -16.62
CA ARG A 41 1.28 14.97 -16.60
C ARG A 41 2.36 14.80 -17.70
N ARG A 42 2.49 15.73 -18.61
CA ARG A 42 3.57 15.76 -19.62
C ARG A 42 4.86 16.33 -19.04
N VAL A 43 4.78 17.12 -17.97
CA VAL A 43 5.92 17.66 -17.27
C VAL A 43 6.37 16.67 -16.22
N LEU A 44 7.47 15.98 -16.49
CA LEU A 44 8.03 15.02 -15.56
C LEU A 44 8.96 15.72 -14.54
N PRO A 45 8.99 15.25 -13.30
CA PRO A 45 9.86 15.84 -12.28
C PRO A 45 11.33 15.64 -12.64
N ASP A 46 12.18 16.57 -12.26
CA ASP A 46 13.62 16.40 -12.34
C ASP A 46 14.09 15.47 -11.21
N VAL A 47 14.55 14.29 -11.61
CA VAL A 47 15.03 13.25 -10.71
C VAL A 47 16.46 12.84 -11.04
N ALA A 48 17.17 13.68 -11.78
CA ALA A 48 18.54 13.40 -12.18
C ALA A 48 19.42 13.09 -10.97
N VAL A 49 20.37 12.22 -11.16
CA VAL A 49 21.46 11.90 -10.24
C VAL A 49 22.70 11.67 -11.06
N ASP A 50 23.84 12.07 -10.51
CA ASP A 50 25.11 11.82 -11.17
C ASP A 50 25.47 10.32 -11.15
N GLY A 51 26.43 9.92 -12.01
CA GLY A 51 26.93 8.55 -12.10
C GLY A 51 28.07 8.24 -11.12
N ALA A 52 28.28 9.04 -10.10
CA ALA A 52 29.36 8.84 -9.14
C ALA A 52 29.13 7.57 -8.30
N GLN A 53 30.24 6.86 -8.02
CA GLN A 53 30.19 5.74 -7.09
C GLN A 53 29.92 6.25 -5.68
N ARG A 54 29.01 5.57 -4.98
CA ARG A 54 28.61 5.91 -3.61
C ARG A 54 28.17 4.68 -2.83
N ASP A 55 28.37 4.74 -1.54
CA ASP A 55 27.78 3.78 -0.61
C ASP A 55 26.39 4.25 -0.25
N ILE A 56 25.42 3.35 -0.30
CA ILE A 56 24.04 3.63 0.05
C ILE A 56 23.50 2.59 1.03
N ASP A 57 22.83 3.07 2.04
CA ASP A 57 22.13 2.27 3.03
C ASP A 57 20.63 2.29 2.76
N GLY A 58 19.97 1.18 3.08
CA GLY A 58 18.53 1.07 2.91
C GLY A 58 17.99 -0.32 3.25
N ARG A 59 16.69 -0.48 3.09
CA ARG A 59 15.99 -1.74 3.33
C ARG A 59 15.67 -2.44 2.02
N ILE A 60 15.98 -3.73 1.92
CA ILE A 60 15.62 -4.54 0.76
C ILE A 60 14.15 -4.96 0.88
N GLU A 61 13.40 -4.72 -0.18
CA GLU A 61 12.01 -5.17 -0.33
C GLU A 61 11.77 -5.74 -1.74
N HIS A 62 10.65 -6.45 -1.90
CA HIS A 62 10.19 -6.83 -3.23
C HIS A 62 9.49 -5.66 -3.90
N LEU A 63 9.65 -5.55 -5.22
CA LEU A 63 8.88 -4.59 -6.01
C LEU A 63 7.37 -4.75 -5.75
N PRO A 64 6.62 -3.65 -5.67
CA PRO A 64 5.17 -3.68 -5.47
C PRO A 64 4.50 -4.51 -6.57
N ARG A 65 3.72 -5.52 -6.17
CA ARG A 65 2.98 -6.37 -7.10
C ARG A 65 1.54 -5.88 -7.21
N PRO A 66 0.97 -5.80 -8.41
CA PRO A 66 -0.46 -5.53 -8.54
C PRO A 66 -1.28 -6.66 -7.92
N GLY A 67 -2.32 -6.33 -7.16
CA GLY A 67 -3.20 -7.33 -6.55
C GLY A 67 -3.97 -8.15 -7.59
N ILE A 68 -4.48 -7.50 -8.63
CA ILE A 68 -5.19 -8.14 -9.76
C ILE A 68 -4.76 -7.43 -11.04
N ARG A 69 -4.20 -8.17 -12.00
CA ARG A 69 -3.97 -7.70 -13.36
C ARG A 69 -5.17 -8.07 -14.24
N LEU A 70 -5.91 -7.08 -14.70
CA LEU A 70 -6.93 -7.24 -15.71
C LEU A 70 -6.29 -7.06 -17.08
N GLY A 71 -5.74 -8.16 -17.63
CA GLY A 71 -5.09 -8.19 -18.95
C GLY A 71 -3.63 -8.62 -18.90
N SER A 72 -3.16 -9.18 -20.03
CA SER A 72 -1.80 -9.69 -20.24
C SER A 72 -0.91 -8.71 -21.05
N GLY A 73 -1.24 -7.41 -21.02
CA GLY A 73 -0.39 -6.40 -21.67
C GLY A 73 0.88 -6.11 -20.88
N PRO A 74 1.96 -5.67 -21.56
CA PRO A 74 3.15 -5.16 -20.90
C PRO A 74 2.77 -3.99 -19.98
N ALA A 75 3.60 -3.74 -18.95
CA ALA A 75 3.43 -2.55 -18.12
C ALA A 75 3.29 -1.32 -19.02
N SER A 76 2.16 -0.62 -18.89
CA SER A 76 1.91 0.54 -19.76
C SER A 76 2.97 1.58 -19.47
N THR A 77 3.91 1.75 -20.39
CA THR A 77 4.80 2.90 -20.40
C THR A 77 3.97 4.09 -20.88
N THR A 78 3.61 4.97 -19.95
CA THR A 78 2.72 6.10 -20.24
C THR A 78 3.48 7.26 -20.90
N ALA A 79 4.77 7.38 -20.58
CA ALA A 79 5.68 8.34 -21.21
C ALA A 79 7.11 7.81 -21.09
N ALA A 80 7.93 8.03 -22.10
CA ALA A 80 9.35 7.75 -22.05
C ALA A 80 10.11 8.88 -22.74
N THR A 81 11.16 9.34 -22.07
CA THR A 81 12.21 10.16 -22.67
C THR A 81 13.47 9.31 -22.72
N GLU A 82 14.54 9.79 -23.37
CA GLU A 82 15.82 9.03 -23.46
C GLU A 82 16.39 8.58 -22.10
N ARG A 83 15.95 9.21 -21.01
CA ARG A 83 16.47 8.95 -19.64
C ARG A 83 15.41 8.62 -18.59
N LEU A 84 14.14 8.77 -18.90
CA LEU A 84 13.04 8.61 -17.96
C LEU A 84 11.91 7.80 -18.58
N ALA A 85 11.51 6.73 -17.92
CA ALA A 85 10.32 5.97 -18.26
C ALA A 85 9.30 6.05 -17.13
N VAL A 86 8.03 6.20 -17.47
CA VAL A 86 6.91 6.20 -16.53
C VAL A 86 6.18 4.87 -16.68
N VAL A 87 6.13 4.10 -15.62
CA VAL A 87 5.57 2.75 -15.58
C VAL A 87 4.54 2.61 -14.47
N VAL A 88 3.58 1.71 -14.65
CA VAL A 88 2.56 1.40 -13.65
C VAL A 88 2.65 -0.08 -13.28
N TYR A 89 3.03 -0.37 -12.03
CA TYR A 89 3.18 -1.73 -11.49
C TYR A 89 3.97 -2.70 -12.40
N PRO A 90 5.20 -2.35 -12.80
CA PRO A 90 6.02 -3.23 -13.63
C PRO A 90 6.51 -4.43 -12.82
N THR A 91 6.76 -5.54 -13.50
CA THR A 91 7.56 -6.63 -12.95
C THR A 91 9.06 -6.33 -13.15
N SER A 92 9.94 -6.97 -12.37
CA SER A 92 11.39 -6.91 -12.58
C SER A 92 11.79 -7.33 -13.99
N GLN A 93 11.10 -8.31 -14.57
CA GLN A 93 11.32 -8.75 -15.94
C GLN A 93 10.96 -7.68 -16.97
N GLU A 94 9.82 -7.00 -16.82
CA GLU A 94 9.41 -5.90 -17.71
C GLU A 94 10.38 -4.72 -17.62
N LEU A 95 10.85 -4.41 -16.42
CA LEU A 95 11.87 -3.37 -16.22
C LEU A 95 13.24 -3.78 -16.80
N SER A 96 13.61 -5.05 -16.69
CA SER A 96 14.83 -5.57 -17.32
C SER A 96 14.79 -5.40 -18.85
N VAL A 97 13.64 -5.68 -19.46
CA VAL A 97 13.45 -5.47 -20.91
C VAL A 97 13.52 -3.97 -21.25
N LEU A 98 12.87 -3.13 -20.46
CA LEU A 98 12.84 -1.67 -20.67
C LEU A 98 14.23 -1.04 -20.56
N LEU A 99 15.03 -1.50 -19.61
CA LEU A 99 16.40 -1.01 -19.37
C LEU A 99 17.45 -1.69 -20.23
N GLY A 100 17.08 -2.78 -20.94
CA GLY A 100 18.00 -3.56 -21.78
C GLY A 100 18.98 -4.41 -20.98
N GLU A 101 18.78 -4.58 -19.66
CA GLU A 101 19.70 -5.26 -18.78
C GLU A 101 18.98 -5.99 -17.63
N PRO A 102 19.55 -7.13 -17.14
CA PRO A 102 18.92 -7.90 -16.08
C PRO A 102 18.93 -7.15 -14.75
N LEU A 103 17.78 -7.16 -14.07
CA LEU A 103 17.57 -6.59 -12.75
C LEU A 103 17.39 -7.69 -11.71
N LEU A 104 17.83 -7.41 -10.48
CA LEU A 104 17.43 -8.20 -9.32
C LEU A 104 15.92 -8.04 -9.05
N ASP A 105 15.28 -9.08 -8.52
CA ASP A 105 13.84 -9.10 -8.20
C ASP A 105 13.53 -8.41 -6.85
N TYR A 106 14.33 -7.44 -6.51
CA TYR A 106 14.24 -6.66 -5.27
C TYR A 106 14.47 -5.18 -5.58
N GLU A 107 13.97 -4.33 -4.69
CA GLU A 107 14.34 -2.92 -4.64
C GLU A 107 14.98 -2.60 -3.28
N LEU A 108 15.84 -1.59 -3.25
CA LEU A 108 16.37 -1.00 -2.03
C LEU A 108 15.59 0.27 -1.74
N LEU A 109 14.86 0.28 -0.64
CA LEU A 109 14.26 1.50 -0.11
C LEU A 109 15.35 2.32 0.56
N LEU A 110 15.67 3.45 -0.04
CA LEU A 110 16.77 4.31 0.41
C LEU A 110 16.52 4.82 1.83
N ASP A 111 17.54 4.74 2.69
CA ASP A 111 17.45 5.24 4.07
C ASP A 111 17.10 6.73 4.12
N ASP A 112 16.33 7.13 5.14
CA ASP A 112 15.83 8.51 5.27
C ASP A 112 16.95 9.54 5.43
N ALA A 113 18.11 9.16 5.95
CA ALA A 113 19.28 10.01 6.12
C ALA A 113 20.15 10.09 4.86
N ALA A 114 19.96 9.19 3.87
CA ALA A 114 20.80 9.16 2.68
C ALA A 114 20.58 10.40 1.78
N PRO A 115 21.61 10.90 1.11
CA PRO A 115 21.49 12.01 0.15
C PRO A 115 20.70 11.57 -1.11
N ASP A 116 20.34 12.54 -1.93
CA ASP A 116 19.66 12.36 -3.23
C ASP A 116 18.30 11.65 -3.16
N GLY A 117 17.70 11.57 -1.98
CA GLY A 117 16.36 11.02 -1.78
C GLY A 117 15.27 12.08 -1.84
N PHE A 118 14.07 11.63 -2.15
CA PHE A 118 12.83 12.41 -2.13
C PHE A 118 12.06 12.19 -0.84
N VAL A 119 10.77 12.36 -0.83
CA VAL A 119 9.96 12.11 0.37
C VAL A 119 9.92 10.60 0.64
N ARG A 120 10.50 10.19 1.76
CA ARG A 120 10.63 8.80 2.20
C ARG A 120 9.80 8.61 3.47
N ASP A 121 8.74 7.86 3.35
CA ASP A 121 7.88 7.46 4.45
C ASP A 121 7.52 6.00 4.17
N TRP A 122 8.46 5.13 4.50
CA TRP A 122 8.36 3.70 4.23
C TRP A 122 7.40 3.03 5.20
N ARG A 123 6.11 3.30 5.03
CA ARG A 123 5.06 2.65 5.81
C ARG A 123 4.90 1.21 5.36
N ALA A 124 4.80 0.31 6.31
CA ALA A 124 4.46 -1.07 5.99
C ALA A 124 3.12 -1.11 5.24
N PRO A 125 3.02 -1.88 4.13
CA PRO A 125 1.76 -2.04 3.43
C PRO A 125 0.74 -2.68 4.38
N GLY A 126 -0.44 -2.10 4.46
CA GLY A 126 -1.53 -2.61 5.28
C GLY A 126 -2.41 -1.51 5.87
N LEU A 127 -3.49 -1.94 6.51
CA LEU A 127 -4.33 -1.03 7.29
C LEU A 127 -3.60 -0.67 8.58
N ALA A 128 -3.66 0.60 8.98
CA ALA A 128 -3.15 1.05 10.26
C ALA A 128 -3.70 0.20 11.42
N ILE A 129 -2.87 -0.10 12.40
CA ILE A 129 -3.23 -0.97 13.56
C ILE A 129 -4.51 -0.47 14.23
N GLU A 130 -4.70 0.85 14.28
CA GLU A 130 -5.88 1.50 14.84
C GLU A 130 -7.17 1.07 14.13
N ARG A 131 -7.13 0.86 12.82
CA ARG A 131 -8.29 0.36 12.06
C ARG A 131 -8.62 -1.09 12.40
N HIS A 132 -7.60 -1.92 12.56
CA HIS A 132 -7.81 -3.31 12.99
C HIS A 132 -8.42 -3.37 14.39
N LEU A 133 -7.93 -2.55 15.32
CA LEU A 133 -8.49 -2.45 16.67
C LEU A 133 -9.93 -1.91 16.66
N ALA A 134 -10.22 -0.92 15.83
CA ALA A 134 -11.58 -0.38 15.69
C ALA A 134 -12.56 -1.45 15.16
N TYR A 135 -12.17 -2.19 14.12
CA TYR A 135 -12.98 -3.30 13.61
C TYR A 135 -13.15 -4.43 14.66
N ALA A 136 -12.08 -4.80 15.35
CA ALA A 136 -12.17 -5.79 16.42
C ALA A 136 -13.15 -5.34 17.51
N GLY A 137 -13.03 -4.10 17.97
CA GLY A 137 -13.95 -3.51 18.97
C GLY A 137 -15.40 -3.53 18.49
N GLN A 138 -15.66 -3.19 17.23
CA GLN A 138 -17.01 -3.23 16.65
C GLN A 138 -17.60 -4.65 16.68
N TRP A 139 -16.82 -5.65 16.31
CA TRP A 139 -17.29 -7.05 16.32
C TRP A 139 -17.53 -7.57 17.72
N PHE A 140 -16.67 -7.21 18.69
CA PHE A 140 -16.87 -7.55 20.10
C PHE A 140 -18.14 -6.92 20.68
N LEU A 141 -18.40 -5.64 20.37
CA LEU A 141 -19.62 -4.95 20.82
C LEU A 141 -20.88 -5.57 20.22
N LEU A 142 -20.88 -5.91 18.94
CA LEU A 142 -21.98 -6.60 18.28
C LEU A 142 -22.24 -7.99 18.91
N GLY A 143 -21.17 -8.74 19.15
CA GLY A 143 -21.23 -10.04 19.81
C GLY A 143 -21.82 -9.94 21.23
N LEU A 144 -21.33 -9.01 22.02
CA LEU A 144 -21.79 -8.77 23.38
C LEU A 144 -23.27 -8.32 23.42
N GLY A 145 -23.63 -7.42 22.52
CA GLY A 145 -25.03 -6.97 22.37
C GLY A 145 -25.98 -8.11 21.99
N SER A 146 -25.58 -8.95 21.02
CA SER A 146 -26.37 -10.12 20.61
C SER A 146 -26.51 -11.14 21.74
N PHE A 147 -25.43 -11.39 22.47
CA PHE A 147 -25.42 -12.29 23.61
C PHE A 147 -26.32 -11.78 24.74
N GLY A 148 -26.22 -10.49 25.07
CA GLY A 148 -27.08 -9.84 26.07
C GLY A 148 -28.57 -9.88 25.69
N ALA A 149 -28.87 -9.59 24.43
CA ALA A 149 -30.26 -9.70 23.93
C ALA A 149 -30.79 -11.15 24.04
N GLY A 150 -29.95 -12.13 23.70
CA GLY A 150 -30.30 -13.56 23.87
C GLY A 150 -30.62 -13.93 25.31
N ILE A 151 -29.80 -13.47 26.28
CA ILE A 151 -30.08 -13.68 27.71
C ILE A 151 -31.40 -13.05 28.12
N VAL A 152 -31.67 -11.79 27.73
CA VAL A 152 -32.91 -11.11 28.06
C VAL A 152 -34.14 -11.86 27.52
N ILE A 153 -34.07 -12.32 26.28
CA ILE A 153 -35.13 -13.12 25.65
C ILE A 153 -35.33 -14.44 26.41
N ALA A 154 -34.26 -15.14 26.73
CA ALA A 154 -34.31 -16.40 27.48
C ALA A 154 -34.94 -16.20 28.86
N LEU A 155 -34.48 -15.20 29.63
CA LEU A 155 -35.07 -14.89 30.94
C LEU A 155 -36.53 -14.54 30.86
N ARG A 156 -36.96 -13.73 29.86
CA ARG A 156 -38.38 -13.39 29.65
C ARG A 156 -39.23 -14.60 29.28
N SER A 157 -38.69 -15.56 28.56
CA SER A 157 -39.40 -16.79 28.18
C SER A 157 -39.62 -17.73 29.38
N TRP A 158 -38.72 -17.67 30.37
CA TRP A 158 -38.75 -18.53 31.57
C TRP A 158 -39.60 -17.89 32.69
N LEU A 159 -39.90 -16.59 32.69
CA LEU A 159 -40.76 -15.95 33.67
C LEU A 159 -42.24 -16.34 33.41
N PRO A 160 -42.93 -17.00 34.36
CA PRO A 160 -44.32 -17.39 34.20
C PRO A 160 -45.16 -16.15 33.96
N ARG A 161 -45.95 -16.16 32.88
CA ARG A 161 -46.96 -15.12 32.65
C ARG A 161 -47.98 -15.16 33.84
N ARG A 162 -47.94 -14.17 34.71
CA ARG A 162 -48.99 -13.99 35.71
C ARG A 162 -50.32 -13.82 34.95
N VAL A 163 -51.11 -14.89 34.98
CA VAL A 163 -52.49 -14.85 34.53
C VAL A 163 -53.21 -13.86 35.42
N ARG A 164 -53.61 -12.70 34.91
CA ARG A 164 -54.50 -11.77 35.56
C ARG A 164 -55.85 -12.49 35.67
N ARG A 165 -56.14 -13.05 36.84
CA ARG A 165 -57.49 -13.50 37.18
C ARG A 165 -58.38 -12.24 37.15
N ALA A 166 -59.25 -12.18 36.16
CA ALA A 166 -60.35 -11.23 36.18
C ALA A 166 -61.31 -11.73 37.27
N ASP A 167 -61.33 -11.02 38.40
CA ASP A 167 -62.41 -11.20 39.38
C ASP A 167 -63.67 -10.64 38.72
N GLY A 168 -64.43 -11.52 38.12
CA GLY A 168 -65.83 -11.27 37.74
C GLY A 168 -66.68 -11.37 39.00
N GLY A 169 -66.83 -10.27 39.68
CA GLY A 169 -67.88 -10.11 40.71
C GLY A 169 -69.23 -9.99 40.04
N GLY A 170 -70.03 -11.05 40.17
CA GLY A 170 -71.41 -10.99 39.90
C GLY A 170 -72.15 -10.73 41.18
N ALA A 171 -73.07 -9.77 41.15
CA ALA A 171 -74.18 -9.69 42.07
C ALA A 171 -75.43 -10.02 41.31
#